data_d2b91ac620ad2f51d73bad2383f59fc9
#
_entry.id   d2b91ac620ad2f51d73bad2383f59fc9
#
_cell.length_a   1.000
_cell.length_b   1.000
_cell.length_c   1.000
_cell.angle_alpha   90.00
_cell.angle_beta   90.00
_cell.angle_gamma   90.00
#
_symmetry.space_group_name_H-M   'P 1'
#
loop_
_entity.id
_entity.type
_entity.pdbx_description
1 polymer ?
#
loop_
_entity_poly.entity_id
_entity_poly.type
_entity_poly.pdbx_seq_one_letter_code
_entity_poly.pdbx_strand_id
1 'polypeptide(L)'
;MKDITKLTEQLGEKDSAMRRSAAELLGSMEDETVLDALILVLKDEDRFVRQEAVLALKKIGGSRAVEHLAQALNTEKNEFVRDFIKKALERLQSE
;
A
#
# COMPACT_ATOMS: atom_id res chain seq x y z
N MET A 1 -4.49 -19.81 -9.73
CA MET A 1 -3.50 -19.24 -8.80
C MET A 1 -3.11 -17.83 -9.26
N LYS A 2 -3.11 -16.86 -8.34
CA LYS A 2 -2.73 -15.50 -8.69
C LYS A 2 -1.22 -15.40 -8.88
N ASP A 3 -0.82 -14.76 -9.97
CA ASP A 3 0.58 -14.60 -10.30
C ASP A 3 1.09 -13.27 -9.73
N ILE A 4 1.87 -13.34 -8.65
CA ILE A 4 2.44 -12.18 -7.99
C ILE A 4 3.29 -11.35 -8.95
N THR A 5 4.08 -12.01 -9.80
CA THR A 5 4.94 -11.32 -10.76
C THR A 5 4.11 -10.45 -11.70
N LYS A 6 3.04 -10.99 -12.23
CA LYS A 6 2.18 -10.26 -13.14
C LYS A 6 1.49 -9.10 -12.46
N LEU A 7 0.99 -9.30 -11.24
CA LEU A 7 0.36 -8.24 -10.47
C LEU A 7 1.36 -7.13 -10.13
N THR A 8 2.59 -7.49 -9.79
CA THR A 8 3.64 -6.50 -9.51
C THR A 8 3.95 -5.66 -10.74
N GLU A 9 3.97 -6.28 -11.94
CA GLU A 9 4.14 -5.55 -13.18
C GLU A 9 3.00 -4.57 -13.43
N GLN A 10 1.78 -4.95 -13.08
CA GLN A 10 0.59 -4.11 -13.25
C GLN A 10 0.63 -2.85 -12.38
N LEU A 11 1.41 -2.85 -11.31
CA LEU A 11 1.61 -1.64 -10.50
C LEU A 11 2.32 -0.53 -11.29
N GLY A 12 2.97 -0.86 -12.39
CA GLY A 12 3.63 0.12 -13.25
C GLY A 12 2.81 0.58 -14.45
N GLU A 13 1.56 0.13 -14.58
CA GLU A 13 0.71 0.49 -15.70
C GLU A 13 0.34 1.98 -15.69
N LYS A 14 0.09 2.54 -16.88
CA LYS A 14 -0.29 3.93 -17.00
C LYS A 14 -1.68 4.21 -16.44
N ASP A 15 -2.57 3.26 -16.55
CA ASP A 15 -3.93 3.36 -16.06
C ASP A 15 -3.96 3.20 -14.54
N SER A 16 -4.37 4.26 -13.85
CA SER A 16 -4.44 4.25 -12.38
C SER A 16 -5.43 3.22 -11.85
N ALA A 17 -6.50 2.92 -12.58
CA ALA A 17 -7.46 1.90 -12.17
C ALA A 17 -6.80 0.52 -12.15
N MET A 18 -5.93 0.24 -13.11
CA MET A 18 -5.17 -1.02 -13.12
C MET A 18 -4.17 -1.08 -11.97
N ARG A 19 -3.46 0.03 -11.70
CA ARG A 19 -2.54 0.07 -10.57
C ARG A 19 -3.27 -0.13 -9.25
N ARG A 20 -4.40 0.52 -9.09
CA ARG A 20 -5.24 0.39 -7.89
C ARG A 20 -5.70 -1.05 -7.68
N SER A 21 -6.21 -1.67 -8.74
CA SER A 21 -6.68 -3.05 -8.70
C SER A 21 -5.54 -4.02 -8.34
N ALA A 22 -4.35 -3.81 -8.93
CA ALA A 22 -3.19 -4.64 -8.64
C ALA A 22 -2.77 -4.53 -7.18
N ALA A 23 -2.74 -3.30 -6.64
CA ALA A 23 -2.39 -3.07 -5.24
C ALA A 23 -3.38 -3.75 -4.29
N GLU A 24 -4.67 -3.67 -4.61
CA GLU A 24 -5.71 -4.33 -3.82
C GLU A 24 -5.54 -5.84 -3.81
N LEU A 25 -5.31 -6.43 -4.98
CA LEU A 25 -5.12 -7.87 -5.08
C LEU A 25 -3.86 -8.35 -4.37
N LEU A 26 -2.76 -7.61 -4.50
CA LEU A 26 -1.53 -7.94 -3.80
C LEU A 26 -1.72 -7.88 -2.28
N GLY A 27 -2.44 -6.86 -1.81
CA GLY A 27 -2.73 -6.73 -0.39
C GLY A 27 -3.57 -7.89 0.15
N SER A 28 -4.50 -8.39 -0.64
CA SER A 28 -5.37 -9.50 -0.24
C SER A 28 -4.63 -10.81 -0.09
N MET A 29 -3.45 -10.92 -0.70
CA MET A 29 -2.63 -12.12 -0.58
C MET A 29 -1.89 -12.20 0.75
N GLU A 30 -1.71 -11.07 1.41
CA GLU A 30 -1.02 -10.95 2.70
C GLU A 30 0.37 -11.62 2.70
N ASP A 31 1.06 -11.52 1.57
CA ASP A 31 2.37 -12.15 1.37
C ASP A 31 3.47 -11.10 1.52
N GLU A 32 4.39 -11.33 2.46
CA GLU A 32 5.49 -10.39 2.71
C GLU A 32 6.40 -10.17 1.51
N THR A 33 6.43 -11.11 0.56
CA THR A 33 7.27 -10.95 -0.64
C THR A 33 6.85 -9.78 -1.51
N VAL A 34 5.63 -9.28 -1.38
CA VAL A 34 5.14 -8.13 -2.16
C VAL A 34 5.33 -6.80 -1.43
N LEU A 35 5.87 -6.85 -0.22
CA LEU A 35 5.98 -5.67 0.63
C LEU A 35 6.78 -4.55 -0.02
N ASP A 36 7.93 -4.86 -0.60
CA ASP A 36 8.77 -3.85 -1.24
C ASP A 36 8.05 -3.13 -2.38
N ALA A 37 7.30 -3.88 -3.18
CA ALA A 37 6.54 -3.30 -4.28
C ALA A 37 5.45 -2.35 -3.75
N LEU A 38 4.73 -2.76 -2.71
CA LEU A 38 3.68 -1.95 -2.12
C LEU A 38 4.22 -0.69 -1.44
N ILE A 39 5.40 -0.78 -0.84
CA ILE A 39 6.06 0.38 -0.25
C ILE A 39 6.30 1.46 -1.32
N LEU A 40 6.72 1.06 -2.52
CA LEU A 40 6.91 2.01 -3.61
C LEU A 40 5.59 2.66 -4.04
N VAL A 41 4.49 1.93 -3.96
CA VAL A 41 3.17 2.43 -4.34
C VAL A 41 2.66 3.52 -3.38
N LEU A 42 3.23 3.62 -2.18
CA LEU A 42 2.92 4.73 -1.27
C LEU A 42 3.28 6.09 -1.87
N LYS A 43 4.08 6.12 -2.92
CA LYS A 43 4.49 7.35 -3.62
C LYS A 43 3.82 7.50 -4.97
N ASP A 44 2.81 6.70 -5.28
CA ASP A 44 2.08 6.80 -6.55
C ASP A 44 1.45 8.19 -6.69
N GLU A 45 1.40 8.69 -7.92
CA GLU A 45 0.83 10.01 -8.19
C GLU A 45 -0.68 10.08 -7.93
N ASP A 46 -1.36 8.95 -8.00
CA ASP A 46 -2.81 8.88 -7.79
C ASP A 46 -3.12 8.56 -6.34
N ARG A 47 -3.95 9.40 -5.70
CA ARG A 47 -4.25 9.23 -4.27
C ARG A 47 -5.01 7.93 -3.97
N PHE A 48 -5.82 7.45 -4.89
CA PHE A 48 -6.58 6.21 -4.66
C PHE A 48 -5.66 5.00 -4.72
N VAL A 49 -4.64 5.06 -5.58
CA VAL A 49 -3.61 4.03 -5.62
C VAL A 49 -2.82 4.03 -4.32
N ARG A 50 -2.44 5.22 -3.82
CA ARG A 50 -1.76 5.34 -2.52
C ARG A 50 -2.60 4.78 -1.39
N GLN A 51 -3.92 5.05 -1.38
CA GLN A 51 -4.83 4.51 -0.37
C GLN A 51 -4.83 2.98 -0.38
N GLU A 52 -4.86 2.38 -1.56
CA GLU A 52 -4.81 0.92 -1.67
C GLU A 52 -3.50 0.37 -1.12
N ALA A 53 -2.39 1.07 -1.36
CA ALA A 53 -1.11 0.66 -0.80
C ALA A 53 -1.15 0.70 0.74
N VAL A 54 -1.75 1.73 1.32
CA VAL A 54 -1.91 1.83 2.78
C VAL A 54 -2.72 0.66 3.32
N LEU A 55 -3.85 0.37 2.67
CA LEU A 55 -4.70 -0.75 3.09
C LEU A 55 -3.99 -2.09 2.97
N ALA A 56 -3.23 -2.27 1.88
CA ALA A 56 -2.47 -3.49 1.65
C ALA A 56 -1.40 -3.68 2.74
N LEU A 57 -0.66 -2.62 3.04
CA LEU A 57 0.37 -2.66 4.07
C LEU A 57 -0.23 -2.92 5.47
N LYS A 58 -1.41 -2.36 5.71
CA LYS A 58 -2.12 -2.63 6.97
C LYS A 58 -2.48 -4.12 7.08
N LYS A 59 -2.93 -4.73 6.00
CA LYS A 59 -3.29 -6.17 6.00
C LYS A 59 -2.09 -7.05 6.22
N ILE A 60 -0.97 -6.75 5.55
CA ILE A 60 0.26 -7.52 5.70
C ILE A 60 0.87 -7.32 7.08
N GLY A 61 0.91 -6.09 7.54
CA GLY A 61 1.42 -5.74 8.86
C GLY A 61 2.92 -5.91 9.00
N GLY A 62 3.37 -5.97 10.26
CA GLY A 62 4.77 -6.13 10.58
C GLY A 62 5.52 -4.82 10.74
N SER A 63 6.73 -4.90 11.31
CA SER A 63 7.52 -3.71 11.65
C SER A 63 7.91 -2.88 10.42
N ARG A 64 8.19 -3.52 9.30
CA ARG A 64 8.53 -2.79 8.08
C ARG A 64 7.35 -1.99 7.55
N ALA A 65 6.15 -2.58 7.59
CA ALA A 65 4.94 -1.87 7.18
C ALA A 65 4.72 -0.64 8.07
N VAL A 66 4.85 -0.80 9.37
CA VAL A 66 4.70 0.31 10.33
C VAL A 66 5.72 1.42 10.05
N GLU A 67 6.98 1.05 9.86
CA GLU A 67 8.04 2.01 9.58
C GLU A 67 7.77 2.84 8.33
N HIS A 68 7.41 2.17 7.23
CA HIS A 68 7.18 2.87 5.97
C HIS A 68 5.88 3.66 5.95
N LEU A 69 4.86 3.20 6.66
CA LEU A 69 3.64 3.99 6.82
C LEU A 69 3.91 5.26 7.63
N ALA A 70 4.72 5.16 8.68
CA ALA A 70 5.10 6.32 9.48
C ALA A 70 5.90 7.34 8.65
N GLN A 71 6.82 6.85 7.81
CA GLN A 71 7.58 7.72 6.91
C GLN A 71 6.68 8.39 5.88
N ALA A 72 5.72 7.64 5.34
CA ALA A 72 4.78 8.17 4.34
C ALA A 72 3.96 9.32 4.91
N LEU A 73 3.63 9.26 6.20
CA LEU A 73 2.87 10.33 6.85
C LEU A 73 3.59 11.67 6.78
N ASN A 74 4.92 11.65 6.80
CA ASN A 74 5.72 12.88 6.74
C ASN A 74 5.64 13.59 5.39
N THR A 75 5.37 12.86 4.32
CA THR A 75 5.36 13.42 2.96
C THR A 75 3.97 13.47 2.33
N GLU A 76 3.01 12.75 2.87
CA GLU A 76 1.67 12.70 2.31
C GLU A 76 0.94 14.02 2.55
N LYS A 77 0.45 14.63 1.47
CA LYS A 77 -0.24 15.93 1.54
C LYS A 77 -1.76 15.83 1.51
N ASN A 78 -2.28 14.74 0.96
CA ASN A 78 -3.74 14.57 0.87
C ASN A 78 -4.30 14.16 2.23
N GLU A 79 -5.27 14.93 2.73
CA GLU A 79 -5.83 14.70 4.07
C GLU A 79 -6.52 13.34 4.22
N PHE A 80 -7.17 12.87 3.17
CA PHE A 80 -7.84 11.57 3.23
C PHE A 80 -6.82 10.44 3.33
N VAL A 81 -5.75 10.52 2.53
CA VAL A 81 -4.69 9.51 2.58
C VAL A 81 -3.97 9.57 3.93
N ARG A 82 -3.70 10.78 4.44
CA ARG A 82 -3.10 10.94 5.77
C ARG A 82 -3.94 10.26 6.84
N ASP A 83 -5.25 10.42 6.78
CA ASP A 83 -6.15 9.80 7.74
C ASP A 83 -6.10 8.27 7.65
N PHE A 84 -6.06 7.73 6.43
CA PHE A 84 -5.90 6.30 6.23
C PHE A 84 -4.60 5.77 6.85
N ILE A 85 -3.50 6.53 6.66
CA ILE A 85 -2.22 6.16 7.24
C ILE A 85 -2.28 6.15 8.77
N LYS A 86 -2.86 7.20 9.35
CA LYS A 86 -2.99 7.29 10.82
C LYS A 86 -3.79 6.14 11.39
N LYS A 87 -4.90 5.81 10.75
CA LYS A 87 -5.74 4.69 11.19
C LYS A 87 -5.05 3.36 11.05
N ALA A 88 -4.30 3.18 9.95
CA ALA A 88 -3.53 1.96 9.75
C ALA A 88 -2.46 1.80 10.85
N LEU A 89 -1.75 2.90 11.17
CA LEU A 89 -0.75 2.89 12.22
C LEU A 89 -1.36 2.58 13.58
N GLU A 90 -2.49 3.21 13.92
CA GLU A 90 -3.18 2.93 15.17
C GLU A 90 -3.54 1.44 15.28
N ARG A 91 -4.06 0.87 14.21
CA ARG A 91 -4.44 -0.55 14.18
C ARG A 91 -3.23 -1.44 14.39
N LEU A 92 -2.15 -1.18 13.66
CA LEU A 92 -0.94 -2.01 13.72
C LEU A 92 -0.21 -1.88 15.04
N GLN A 93 -0.20 -0.69 15.63
CA GLN A 93 0.51 -0.42 16.88
C GLN A 93 -0.29 -0.82 18.12
N SER A 94 -1.59 -1.02 17.99
CA SER A 94 -2.44 -1.43 19.11
C SER A 94 -2.47 -2.94 19.34
N GLU A 95 -1.90 -3.70 18.44
CA GLU A 95 -1.85 -5.18 18.55
C GLU A 95 -0.67 -5.68 19.42
#